data_934123ae2e22b6c59237e707e42470da
#
_entry.id   934123ae2e22b6c59237e707e42470da
#
_cell.length_a   1.000
_cell.length_b   1.000
_cell.length_c   1.000
_cell.angle_alpha   90.00
_cell.angle_beta   90.00
_cell.angle_gamma   90.00
#
_symmetry.space_group_name_H-M   'P 1'
#
loop_
_entity.id
_entity.type
_entity.pdbx_description
1 polymer ?
#
loop_
_entity_poly.entity_id
_entity_poly.type
_entity_poly.pdbx_seq_one_letter_code
_entity_poly.pdbx_strand_id
1 'polypeptide(L)'
;MNIKYLELKRITDMHGEEIRHAVDAVVCSGWYLQGASVKAFEEQYAEYIGTRHCVSCGNGLDALRLMLRGYIELGKLKEGDEVIVPANTYIATILAITDCRLVPVLVEPNIDTFQIDDSLIEQYISERTRAVMIVHLYGRCAMTERIADICRRHNL
;
A
#
# COMPACT_ATOMS: atom_id res chain seq x y z
N MET A 1 -23.17 6.31 28.09
CA MET A 1 -22.64 6.99 26.89
C MET A 1 -22.00 5.93 26.01
N ASN A 2 -22.48 5.69 24.79
CA ASN A 2 -21.92 4.68 23.90
C ASN A 2 -20.94 5.40 22.96
N ILE A 3 -19.64 5.21 23.19
CA ILE A 3 -18.58 5.80 22.35
C ILE A 3 -18.22 4.78 21.29
N LYS A 4 -18.49 5.12 20.03
CA LYS A 4 -18.11 4.27 18.89
C LYS A 4 -16.63 4.45 18.59
N TYR A 5 -15.95 3.35 18.28
CA TYR A 5 -14.54 3.38 17.86
C TYR A 5 -14.34 4.21 16.58
N LEU A 6 -15.26 4.07 15.60
CA LEU A 6 -15.25 4.82 14.36
C LEU A 6 -16.69 5.09 13.89
N GLU A 7 -17.01 6.35 13.60
CA GLU A 7 -18.31 6.78 13.08
C GLU A 7 -18.19 7.18 11.60
N LEU A 8 -18.14 6.19 10.70
CA LEU A 8 -18.04 6.43 9.24
C LEU A 8 -19.16 7.34 8.73
N LYS A 9 -20.40 7.19 9.26
CA LYS A 9 -21.51 8.05 8.89
C LYS A 9 -21.21 9.52 9.17
N ARG A 10 -20.61 9.85 10.31
CA ARG A 10 -20.26 11.23 10.66
C ARG A 10 -19.23 11.81 9.70
N ILE A 11 -18.24 11.02 9.31
CA ILE A 11 -17.23 11.43 8.32
C ILE A 11 -17.91 11.70 6.96
N THR A 12 -18.78 10.78 6.51
CA THR A 12 -19.53 10.96 5.28
C THR A 12 -20.43 12.19 5.32
N ASP A 13 -21.10 12.45 6.45
CA ASP A 13 -22.00 13.59 6.59
C ASP A 13 -21.27 14.95 6.52
N MET A 14 -19.97 15.01 6.84
CA MET A 14 -19.16 16.23 6.70
C MET A 14 -19.02 16.69 5.25
N HIS A 15 -19.11 15.75 4.29
CA HIS A 15 -18.98 15.99 2.86
C HIS A 15 -20.19 15.45 2.06
N GLY A 16 -21.32 15.28 2.74
CA GLY A 16 -22.45 14.51 2.21
C GLY A 16 -23.06 15.04 0.93
N GLU A 17 -23.12 16.37 0.75
CA GLU A 17 -23.66 16.96 -0.48
C GLU A 17 -22.71 16.80 -1.67
N GLU A 18 -21.43 17.05 -1.45
CA GLU A 18 -20.38 16.88 -2.47
C GLU A 18 -20.30 15.42 -2.95
N ILE A 19 -20.34 14.47 -1.99
CA ILE A 19 -20.33 13.03 -2.30
C ILE A 19 -21.56 12.64 -3.10
N ARG A 20 -22.78 13.07 -2.69
CA ARG A 20 -24.02 12.77 -3.44
C ARG A 20 -23.97 13.33 -4.85
N HIS A 21 -23.57 14.59 -5.00
CA HIS A 21 -23.46 15.21 -6.32
C HIS A 21 -22.50 14.45 -7.24
N ALA A 22 -21.33 14.07 -6.72
CA ALA A 22 -20.34 13.30 -7.49
C ALA A 22 -20.86 11.91 -7.90
N VAL A 23 -21.55 11.20 -7.00
CA VAL A 23 -22.16 9.90 -7.29
C VAL A 23 -23.28 10.04 -8.32
N ASP A 24 -24.17 11.00 -8.14
CA ASP A 24 -25.29 11.24 -9.07
C ASP A 24 -24.79 11.60 -10.47
N ALA A 25 -23.74 12.39 -10.59
CA ALA A 25 -23.14 12.74 -11.87
C ALA A 25 -22.63 11.49 -12.62
N VAL A 26 -22.01 10.54 -11.92
CA VAL A 26 -21.57 9.28 -12.51
C VAL A 26 -22.74 8.40 -12.91
N VAL A 27 -23.75 8.26 -12.02
CA VAL A 27 -24.94 7.46 -12.28
C VAL A 27 -25.70 8.01 -13.50
N CYS A 28 -25.92 9.32 -13.56
CA CYS A 28 -26.62 9.98 -14.68
C CYS A 28 -25.84 9.91 -15.99
N SER A 29 -24.51 9.82 -15.95
CA SER A 29 -23.69 9.68 -17.16
C SER A 29 -23.82 8.32 -17.83
N GLY A 30 -24.22 7.28 -17.09
CA GLY A 30 -24.23 5.89 -17.56
C GLY A 30 -22.85 5.29 -17.84
N TRP A 31 -21.77 6.02 -17.56
CA TRP A 31 -20.40 5.55 -17.80
C TRP A 31 -19.71 5.22 -16.49
N TYR A 32 -19.77 3.96 -16.08
CA TYR A 32 -19.36 3.51 -14.74
C TYR A 32 -17.91 3.00 -14.64
N LEU A 33 -17.29 2.59 -15.75
CA LEU A 33 -15.95 2.02 -15.76
C LEU A 33 -15.01 2.85 -16.64
N GLN A 34 -13.85 3.19 -16.09
CA GLN A 34 -12.79 3.94 -16.80
C GLN A 34 -13.32 5.23 -17.49
N GLY A 35 -14.31 5.87 -16.86
CA GLY A 35 -14.90 7.11 -17.34
C GLY A 35 -14.10 8.35 -16.97
N ALA A 36 -14.68 9.52 -17.30
CA ALA A 36 -14.06 10.82 -17.04
C ALA A 36 -13.70 11.04 -15.56
N SER A 37 -14.55 10.55 -14.63
CA SER A 37 -14.29 10.67 -13.19
C SER A 37 -13.08 9.87 -12.74
N VAL A 38 -12.86 8.67 -13.30
CA VAL A 38 -11.67 7.85 -13.01
C VAL A 38 -10.42 8.57 -13.51
N LYS A 39 -10.46 9.08 -14.74
CA LYS A 39 -9.33 9.82 -15.31
C LYS A 39 -8.99 11.07 -14.49
N ALA A 40 -10.00 11.84 -14.11
CA ALA A 40 -9.81 13.02 -13.28
C ALA A 40 -9.21 12.68 -11.90
N PHE A 41 -9.65 11.58 -11.29
CA PHE A 41 -9.07 11.07 -10.05
C PHE A 41 -7.59 10.70 -10.22
N GLU A 42 -7.25 9.95 -11.26
CA GLU A 42 -5.86 9.54 -11.52
C GLU A 42 -4.93 10.73 -11.72
N GLU A 43 -5.37 11.75 -12.47
CA GLU A 43 -4.62 12.98 -12.71
C GLU A 43 -4.41 13.78 -11.41
N GLN A 44 -5.49 14.03 -10.67
CA GLN A 44 -5.44 14.78 -9.42
C GLN A 44 -4.65 14.07 -8.32
N TYR A 45 -4.78 12.73 -8.23
CA TYR A 45 -4.05 11.96 -7.24
C TYR A 45 -2.56 11.89 -7.56
N ALA A 46 -2.20 11.75 -8.84
CA ALA A 46 -0.80 11.81 -9.27
C ALA A 46 -0.16 13.17 -8.93
N GLU A 47 -0.88 14.27 -9.18
CA GLU A 47 -0.45 15.64 -8.82
C GLU A 47 -0.29 15.79 -7.30
N TYR A 48 -1.27 15.34 -6.51
CA TYR A 48 -1.26 15.41 -5.06
C TYR A 48 -0.08 14.67 -4.43
N ILE A 49 0.24 13.48 -4.94
CA ILE A 49 1.37 12.66 -4.46
C ILE A 49 2.71 13.14 -5.04
N GLY A 50 2.72 13.90 -6.14
CA GLY A 50 3.93 14.32 -6.84
C GLY A 50 4.54 13.22 -7.72
N THR A 51 3.71 12.27 -8.19
CA THR A 51 4.12 11.23 -9.13
C THR A 51 3.76 11.60 -10.56
N ARG A 52 4.41 10.95 -11.53
CA ARG A 52 4.11 11.20 -12.95
C ARG A 52 2.77 10.62 -13.39
N HIS A 53 2.41 9.48 -12.83
CA HIS A 53 1.22 8.73 -13.20
C HIS A 53 0.55 8.11 -11.96
N CYS A 54 -0.76 7.96 -12.04
CA CYS A 54 -1.56 7.14 -11.15
C CYS A 54 -2.39 6.17 -12.00
N VAL A 55 -2.48 4.93 -11.58
CA VAL A 55 -3.32 3.91 -12.21
C VAL A 55 -4.27 3.38 -11.15
N SER A 56 -5.55 3.58 -11.36
CA SER A 56 -6.59 3.08 -10.46
C SER A 56 -6.78 1.57 -10.60
N CYS A 57 -7.16 0.92 -9.52
CA CYS A 57 -7.48 -0.50 -9.46
C CYS A 57 -8.64 -0.74 -8.49
N GLY A 58 -9.12 -1.98 -8.39
CA GLY A 58 -10.33 -2.29 -7.64
C GLY A 58 -10.21 -2.08 -6.13
N ASN A 59 -9.03 -2.33 -5.56
CA ASN A 59 -8.77 -2.25 -4.13
C ASN A 59 -7.27 -2.28 -3.82
N GLY A 60 -6.92 -2.09 -2.52
CA GLY A 60 -5.52 -2.05 -2.09
C GLY A 60 -4.76 -3.37 -2.27
N LEU A 61 -5.41 -4.54 -2.17
CA LEU A 61 -4.77 -5.82 -2.42
C LEU A 61 -4.36 -5.95 -3.89
N ASP A 62 -5.23 -5.54 -4.81
CA ASP A 62 -4.92 -5.53 -6.24
C ASP A 62 -3.80 -4.53 -6.56
N ALA A 63 -3.79 -3.36 -5.89
CA ALA A 63 -2.68 -2.41 -6.01
C ALA A 63 -1.34 -3.05 -5.63
N LEU A 64 -1.27 -3.74 -4.48
CA LEU A 64 -0.07 -4.43 -4.03
C LEU A 64 0.36 -5.54 -5.00
N ARG A 65 -0.60 -6.34 -5.48
CA ARG A 65 -0.33 -7.38 -6.50
C ARG A 65 0.23 -6.79 -7.78
N LEU A 66 -0.39 -5.73 -8.29
CA LEU A 66 0.04 -5.06 -9.53
C LEU A 66 1.43 -4.46 -9.40
N MET A 67 1.77 -3.85 -8.25
CA MET A 67 3.12 -3.35 -8.00
C MET A 67 4.15 -4.48 -8.00
N LEU A 68 3.91 -5.59 -7.28
CA LEU A 68 4.83 -6.73 -7.24
C LEU A 68 4.95 -7.40 -8.61
N ARG A 69 3.84 -7.58 -9.34
CA ARG A 69 3.85 -8.06 -10.72
C ARG A 69 4.65 -7.15 -11.64
N GLY A 70 4.48 -5.83 -11.51
CA GLY A 70 5.27 -4.87 -12.27
C GLY A 70 6.78 -5.01 -12.03
N TYR A 71 7.21 -5.22 -10.79
CA TYR A 71 8.61 -5.47 -10.48
C TYR A 71 9.11 -6.81 -11.05
N ILE A 72 8.27 -7.84 -11.10
CA ILE A 72 8.61 -9.12 -11.73
C ILE A 72 8.79 -8.94 -13.25
N GLU A 73 7.85 -8.26 -13.91
CA GLU A 73 7.94 -7.99 -15.35
C GLU A 73 9.16 -7.12 -15.74
N LEU A 74 9.56 -6.21 -14.83
CA LEU A 74 10.78 -5.41 -15.00
C LEU A 74 12.07 -6.17 -14.67
N GLY A 75 11.98 -7.45 -14.29
CA GLY A 75 13.13 -8.27 -13.90
C GLY A 75 13.80 -7.85 -12.58
N LYS A 76 13.10 -7.10 -11.73
CA LYS A 76 13.57 -6.69 -10.42
C LYS A 76 13.30 -7.75 -9.34
N LEU A 77 12.25 -8.52 -9.53
CA LEU A 77 11.84 -9.65 -8.68
C LEU A 77 11.63 -10.88 -9.56
N LYS A 78 11.74 -12.06 -8.95
CA LYS A 78 11.39 -13.35 -9.57
C LYS A 78 10.75 -14.28 -8.53
N GLU A 79 10.07 -15.33 -8.99
CA GLU A 79 9.48 -16.35 -8.10
C GLU A 79 10.51 -16.88 -7.09
N GLY A 80 10.09 -17.00 -5.83
CA GLY A 80 10.91 -17.45 -4.72
C GLY A 80 11.78 -16.37 -4.07
N ASP A 81 11.83 -15.17 -4.64
CA ASP A 81 12.49 -14.04 -3.95
C ASP A 81 11.73 -13.66 -2.67
N GLU A 82 12.47 -13.21 -1.69
CA GLU A 82 11.95 -12.85 -0.38
C GLU A 82 11.63 -11.35 -0.29
N VAL A 83 10.51 -11.06 0.35
CA VAL A 83 10.06 -9.70 0.67
C VAL A 83 9.91 -9.58 2.18
N ILE A 84 10.73 -8.75 2.81
CA ILE A 84 10.63 -8.44 4.24
C ILE A 84 9.40 -7.56 4.48
N VAL A 85 8.61 -7.89 5.50
CA VAL A 85 7.35 -7.23 5.83
C VAL A 85 7.09 -7.27 7.34
N PRO A 86 6.41 -6.25 7.95
CA PRO A 86 6.10 -6.28 9.37
C PRO A 86 5.12 -7.42 9.70
N ALA A 87 5.38 -8.15 10.81
CA ALA A 87 4.57 -9.30 11.23
C ALA A 87 3.13 -8.92 11.63
N ASN A 88 2.89 -7.67 12.03
CA ASN A 88 1.58 -7.15 12.42
C ASN A 88 0.83 -6.45 11.28
N THR A 89 1.24 -6.66 10.02
CA THR A 89 0.55 -6.08 8.86
C THR A 89 -0.83 -6.69 8.67
N TYR A 90 -1.69 -5.99 7.91
CA TYR A 90 -2.95 -6.57 7.45
C TYR A 90 -2.69 -7.71 6.47
N ILE A 91 -3.49 -8.77 6.54
CA ILE A 91 -3.32 -9.99 5.75
C ILE A 91 -3.15 -9.75 4.24
N ALA A 92 -3.73 -8.69 3.71
CA ALA A 92 -3.61 -8.34 2.28
C ALA A 92 -2.16 -8.17 1.82
N THR A 93 -1.26 -7.66 2.69
CA THR A 93 0.16 -7.54 2.39
C THR A 93 0.79 -8.90 2.12
N ILE A 94 0.50 -9.87 3.00
CA ILE A 94 1.01 -11.24 2.87
C ILE A 94 0.44 -11.93 1.63
N LEU A 95 -0.88 -11.79 1.42
CA LEU A 95 -1.56 -12.37 0.25
C LEU A 95 -0.99 -11.81 -1.07
N ALA A 96 -0.72 -10.52 -1.15
CA ALA A 96 -0.13 -9.94 -2.35
C ALA A 96 1.24 -10.55 -2.69
N ILE A 97 2.07 -10.80 -1.68
CA ILE A 97 3.39 -11.41 -1.83
C ILE A 97 3.24 -12.86 -2.29
N THR A 98 2.41 -13.65 -1.59
CA THR A 98 2.25 -15.08 -1.89
C THR A 98 1.55 -15.33 -3.23
N ASP A 99 0.57 -14.48 -3.61
CA ASP A 99 -0.12 -14.57 -4.90
C ASP A 99 0.81 -14.26 -6.10
N CYS A 100 1.89 -13.51 -5.85
CA CYS A 100 2.97 -13.29 -6.80
C CYS A 100 4.07 -14.34 -6.75
N ARG A 101 3.86 -15.45 -5.98
CA ARG A 101 4.85 -16.51 -5.75
C ARG A 101 6.16 -16.04 -5.14
N LEU A 102 6.11 -14.92 -4.42
CA LEU A 102 7.19 -14.42 -3.58
C LEU A 102 7.06 -14.98 -2.16
N VAL A 103 8.11 -14.87 -1.37
CA VAL A 103 8.16 -15.41 -0.01
C VAL A 103 8.13 -14.24 0.99
N PRO A 104 7.08 -14.11 1.83
CA PRO A 104 7.07 -13.11 2.88
C PRO A 104 8.02 -13.51 4.02
N VAL A 105 8.88 -12.58 4.43
CA VAL A 105 9.75 -12.73 5.60
C VAL A 105 9.26 -11.76 6.66
N LEU A 106 8.69 -12.32 7.73
CA LEU A 106 8.04 -11.54 8.78
C LEU A 106 9.07 -11.01 9.77
N VAL A 107 9.05 -9.70 10.02
CA VAL A 107 9.87 -9.02 11.03
C VAL A 107 8.97 -8.42 12.09
N GLU A 108 9.31 -8.64 13.36
CA GLU A 108 8.52 -8.13 14.47
C GLU A 108 8.43 -6.60 14.46
N PRO A 109 7.29 -6.04 14.90
CA PRO A 109 7.16 -4.60 15.06
C PRO A 109 7.84 -4.13 16.34
N ASN A 110 8.29 -2.88 16.34
CA ASN A 110 8.69 -2.20 17.53
C ASN A 110 7.47 -1.93 18.44
N ILE A 111 7.55 -2.29 19.71
CA ILE A 111 6.41 -2.24 20.65
C ILE A 111 5.89 -0.83 20.92
N ASP A 112 6.74 0.18 20.82
CA ASP A 112 6.35 1.57 21.11
C ASP A 112 5.72 2.27 19.91
N THR A 113 6.08 1.83 18.70
CA THR A 113 5.66 2.49 17.45
C THR A 113 4.67 1.68 16.64
N PHE A 114 4.63 0.37 16.82
CA PHE A 114 3.92 -0.62 16.01
C PHE A 114 4.34 -0.66 14.53
N GLN A 115 5.39 0.08 14.17
CA GLN A 115 6.01 -0.02 12.85
C GLN A 115 7.00 -1.19 12.84
N ILE A 116 7.41 -1.66 11.65
CA ILE A 116 8.48 -2.66 11.54
C ILE A 116 9.70 -2.21 12.36
N ASP A 117 10.26 -3.11 13.16
CA ASP A 117 11.48 -2.80 13.92
C ASP A 117 12.68 -2.81 12.96
N ASP A 118 13.14 -1.62 12.60
CA ASP A 118 14.26 -1.46 11.68
C ASP A 118 15.59 -1.97 12.22
N SER A 119 15.70 -2.17 13.54
CA SER A 119 16.88 -2.77 14.16
C SER A 119 17.01 -4.26 13.92
N LEU A 120 15.89 -4.90 13.54
CA LEU A 120 15.84 -6.34 13.30
C LEU A 120 15.95 -6.70 11.81
N ILE A 121 15.68 -5.78 10.88
CA ILE A 121 15.58 -6.07 9.44
C ILE A 121 16.82 -6.80 8.91
N GLU A 122 18.00 -6.34 9.27
CA GLU A 122 19.26 -6.84 8.69
C GLU A 122 19.52 -8.31 8.98
N GLN A 123 19.11 -8.82 10.15
CA GLN A 123 19.27 -10.24 10.51
C GLN A 123 18.37 -11.19 9.72
N TYR A 124 17.34 -10.66 9.04
CA TYR A 124 16.44 -11.44 8.21
C TYR A 124 16.77 -11.37 6.70
N ILE A 125 17.83 -10.63 6.35
CA ILE A 125 18.26 -10.53 4.95
C ILE A 125 19.01 -11.80 4.57
N SER A 126 18.60 -12.44 3.49
CA SER A 126 19.24 -13.58 2.85
C SER A 126 19.68 -13.25 1.42
N GLU A 127 20.33 -14.19 0.76
CA GLU A 127 20.67 -14.09 -0.66
C GLU A 127 19.44 -13.98 -1.58
N ARG A 128 18.25 -14.33 -1.08
CA ARG A 128 16.99 -14.26 -1.82
C ARG A 128 16.19 -12.99 -1.53
N THR A 129 16.57 -12.23 -0.52
CA THR A 129 15.86 -10.99 -0.18
C THR A 129 16.07 -9.95 -1.27
N ARG A 130 14.97 -9.37 -1.75
CA ARG A 130 14.97 -8.37 -2.84
C ARG A 130 14.19 -7.11 -2.54
N ALA A 131 13.34 -7.13 -1.53
CA ALA A 131 12.53 -5.97 -1.20
C ALA A 131 12.19 -5.92 0.29
N VAL A 132 11.93 -4.71 0.77
CA VAL A 132 11.31 -4.44 2.07
C VAL A 132 10.00 -3.72 1.81
N MET A 133 8.88 -4.30 2.23
CA MET A 133 7.55 -3.70 2.13
C MET A 133 7.16 -3.17 3.52
N ILE A 134 7.19 -1.86 3.67
CA ILE A 134 6.80 -1.20 4.92
C ILE A 134 5.31 -0.86 4.93
N VAL A 135 4.73 -0.74 6.11
CA VAL A 135 3.34 -0.33 6.30
C VAL A 135 3.30 0.89 7.21
N HIS A 136 2.69 1.97 6.74
CA HIS A 136 2.47 3.19 7.53
C HIS A 136 1.27 3.00 8.46
N LEU A 137 1.41 2.09 9.42
CA LEU A 137 0.32 1.67 10.30
C LEU A 137 -0.21 2.86 11.12
N TYR A 138 -1.53 3.00 11.15
CA TYR A 138 -2.24 4.11 11.81
C TYR A 138 -1.83 5.50 11.31
N GLY A 139 -1.35 5.61 10.05
CA GLY A 139 -0.93 6.88 9.46
C GLY A 139 0.44 7.39 9.94
N ARG A 140 1.17 6.59 10.72
CA ARG A 140 2.53 6.92 11.14
C ARG A 140 3.55 6.49 10.08
N CYS A 141 4.46 7.39 9.71
CA CYS A 141 5.51 7.07 8.75
C CYS A 141 6.43 5.96 9.29
N ALA A 142 6.51 4.84 8.56
CA ALA A 142 7.36 3.71 8.89
C ALA A 142 8.76 3.80 8.25
N MET A 143 8.94 4.71 7.27
CA MET A 143 10.24 4.91 6.63
C MET A 143 11.20 5.61 7.59
N THR A 144 12.36 5.01 7.81
CA THR A 144 13.45 5.59 8.61
C THR A 144 14.72 5.68 7.75
N GLU A 145 15.66 6.53 8.18
CA GLU A 145 16.98 6.60 7.54
C GLU A 145 17.70 5.26 7.58
N ARG A 146 17.51 4.48 8.66
CA ARG A 146 18.09 3.15 8.81
C ARG A 146 17.55 2.18 7.77
N ILE A 147 16.23 2.16 7.52
CA ILE A 147 15.65 1.33 6.45
C ILE A 147 16.21 1.74 5.08
N ALA A 148 16.27 3.04 4.81
CA ALA A 148 16.83 3.53 3.56
C ALA A 148 18.31 3.14 3.39
N ASP A 149 19.08 3.17 4.47
CA ASP A 149 20.49 2.76 4.46
C ASP A 149 20.65 1.25 4.25
N ILE A 150 19.86 0.43 4.95
CA ILE A 150 19.83 -1.02 4.76
C ILE A 150 19.52 -1.34 3.29
N CYS A 151 18.47 -0.74 2.72
CA CYS A 151 18.09 -0.97 1.32
C CYS A 151 19.23 -0.59 0.36
N ARG A 152 19.93 0.53 0.59
CA ARG A 152 21.08 0.92 -0.25
C ARG A 152 22.24 -0.09 -0.16
N ARG A 153 22.60 -0.52 1.06
CA ARG A 153 23.72 -1.45 1.28
C ARG A 153 23.48 -2.83 0.69
N HIS A 154 22.25 -3.29 0.74
CA HIS A 154 21.85 -4.62 0.28
C HIS A 154 21.19 -4.62 -1.11
N ASN A 155 21.10 -3.46 -1.77
CA ASN A 155 20.50 -3.29 -3.09
C ASN A 155 19.04 -3.82 -3.15
N LEU A 156 18.24 -3.43 -2.14
CA LEU A 156 16.82 -3.78 -2.00
C LEU A 156 15.90 -2.66 -2.51
#